data_7029ff2e366120acec32a82b29124f36
#
_entry.id   7029ff2e366120acec32a82b29124f36
#
_cell.length_a   1.000
_cell.length_b   1.000
_cell.length_c   1.000
_cell.angle_alpha   90.00
_cell.angle_beta   90.00
_cell.angle_gamma   90.00
#
_symmetry.space_group_name_H-M   'P 1'
#
loop_
_entity.id
_entity.type
_entity.pdbx_description
1 polymer ?
#
loop_
_entity_poly.entity_id
_entity_poly.type
_entity_poly.pdbx_seq_one_letter_code
_entity_poly.pdbx_strand_id
1 'polypeptide(L)'
;MKHTAALVLALVAMGPSARAESPAGPLTLSQTIEAVIAHYPSIDAAQAAVDAARARTVQANASRLPQVTGQGAYAYTSMRPYVAISIPGMPAGAIYENVQNSYEVNITARQLLTDFGRTDKLVDMARSGQIAAQDALEQVRHQLGYQAVQSFYGVLLLRNSVAVAREEIAALEEALRIAEKKFSAGSATKFDVLTTQVRLSNARNHLTDTAASLEKQENGLRQLLGWGLGRPLEIAGEFDAKAPAIPESAAISDGLLNRPEMKVARDNEQTARLRLDAADRGNRPTLAAQVAGGVEDGVVPNLYDNRGYLTAGVSLEVPIFTGKRVRGERMEAGAGVRSAQARERELDEAITTEVADAYSDLSAARSRLSSADTLVDQATEALSLAQSRYANGVITNFELLDAQSSLRSAELSRLQARYDCVLASQAVARAAGVAPQP
;
A
#
# COMPACT_ATOMS: atom_id res chain seq x y z
N MET A 1 -16.80 35.77 -44.96
CA MET A 1 -17.36 34.39 -44.93
C MET A 1 -17.02 33.82 -43.55
N LYS A 2 -18.05 33.54 -42.78
CA LYS A 2 -17.97 33.11 -41.36
C LYS A 2 -17.71 31.61 -41.33
N HIS A 3 -16.62 31.16 -40.68
CA HIS A 3 -16.47 29.77 -40.30
C HIS A 3 -16.43 29.67 -38.77
N THR A 4 -17.54 29.20 -38.22
CA THR A 4 -17.73 28.82 -36.82
C THR A 4 -16.98 27.52 -36.54
N ALA A 5 -15.98 27.60 -35.69
CA ALA A 5 -15.35 26.42 -35.11
C ALA A 5 -16.26 25.83 -34.00
N ALA A 6 -16.79 24.65 -34.23
CA ALA A 6 -17.57 23.91 -33.24
C ALA A 6 -16.63 23.24 -32.22
N LEU A 7 -16.69 23.70 -30.98
CA LEU A 7 -16.02 23.09 -29.82
C LEU A 7 -16.86 21.87 -29.40
N VAL A 8 -16.37 20.67 -29.64
CA VAL A 8 -17.01 19.44 -29.15
C VAL A 8 -16.59 19.24 -27.70
N LEU A 9 -17.51 19.56 -26.80
CA LEU A 9 -17.39 19.30 -25.38
C LEU A 9 -17.74 17.82 -25.12
N ALA A 10 -16.76 16.96 -24.94
CA ALA A 10 -16.98 15.58 -24.52
C ALA A 10 -17.39 15.55 -23.05
N LEU A 11 -18.69 15.36 -22.80
CA LEU A 11 -19.24 15.13 -21.47
C LEU A 11 -18.83 13.70 -21.05
N VAL A 12 -17.85 13.59 -20.16
CA VAL A 12 -17.54 12.32 -19.48
C VAL A 12 -18.68 12.04 -18.51
N ALA A 13 -19.59 11.15 -18.91
CA ALA A 13 -20.60 10.61 -18.02
C ALA A 13 -19.90 9.77 -16.92
N MET A 14 -19.79 10.31 -15.72
CA MET A 14 -19.51 9.53 -14.53
C MET A 14 -20.69 8.57 -14.32
N GLY A 15 -20.50 7.31 -14.71
CA GLY A 15 -21.44 6.24 -14.37
C GLY A 15 -21.53 6.11 -12.83
N PRO A 16 -22.70 5.72 -12.30
CA PRO A 16 -22.84 5.50 -10.87
C PRO A 16 -21.87 4.39 -10.48
N SER A 17 -20.99 4.69 -9.52
CA SER A 17 -20.15 3.69 -8.85
C SER A 17 -21.07 2.56 -8.37
N ALA A 18 -20.85 1.37 -8.89
CA ALA A 18 -21.55 0.17 -8.47
C ALA A 18 -21.30 0.00 -6.95
N ARG A 19 -22.31 0.31 -6.17
CA ARG A 19 -22.33 0.02 -4.73
C ARG A 19 -22.32 -1.49 -4.62
N ALA A 20 -21.24 -2.06 -4.10
CA ALA A 20 -21.17 -3.49 -3.86
C ALA A 20 -22.37 -3.95 -3.07
N GLU A 21 -23.13 -4.88 -3.65
CA GLU A 21 -24.23 -5.56 -2.95
C GLU A 21 -23.68 -6.26 -1.73
N SER A 22 -24.38 -6.10 -0.60
CA SER A 22 -24.04 -6.81 0.64
C SER A 22 -24.14 -8.30 0.40
N PRO A 23 -23.17 -9.11 0.82
CA PRO A 23 -23.41 -10.54 0.94
C PRO A 23 -24.64 -10.76 1.82
N ALA A 24 -25.54 -11.63 1.39
CA ALA A 24 -26.79 -11.93 2.06
C ALA A 24 -26.52 -12.88 3.25
N GLY A 25 -25.84 -12.39 4.30
CA GLY A 25 -25.52 -13.19 5.49
C GLY A 25 -24.31 -12.66 6.27
N PRO A 26 -23.97 -13.29 7.39
CA PRO A 26 -22.80 -12.92 8.17
C PRO A 26 -21.51 -13.15 7.36
N LEU A 27 -20.62 -12.18 7.40
CA LEU A 27 -19.33 -12.22 6.71
C LEU A 27 -18.41 -13.28 7.32
N THR A 28 -17.86 -14.13 6.48
CA THR A 28 -16.73 -14.99 6.85
C THR A 28 -15.39 -14.24 6.74
N LEU A 29 -14.33 -14.81 7.27
CA LEU A 29 -12.98 -14.24 7.14
C LEU A 29 -12.57 -14.06 5.67
N SER A 30 -12.80 -15.08 4.82
CA SER A 30 -12.51 -15.01 3.38
C SER A 30 -13.21 -13.85 2.69
N GLN A 31 -14.52 -13.75 2.89
CA GLN A 31 -15.32 -12.67 2.33
C GLN A 31 -14.88 -11.29 2.83
N THR A 32 -14.44 -11.21 4.10
CA THR A 32 -13.91 -9.97 4.67
C THR A 32 -12.61 -9.55 3.97
N ILE A 33 -11.66 -10.49 3.79
CA ILE A 33 -10.39 -10.23 3.10
C ILE A 33 -10.65 -9.79 1.66
N GLU A 34 -11.49 -10.53 0.92
CA GLU A 34 -11.84 -10.22 -0.46
C GLU A 34 -12.49 -8.84 -0.60
N ALA A 35 -13.45 -8.52 0.28
CA ALA A 35 -14.13 -7.23 0.26
C ALA A 35 -13.19 -6.06 0.58
N VAL A 36 -12.26 -6.22 1.51
CA VAL A 36 -11.25 -5.20 1.84
C VAL A 36 -10.31 -4.98 0.65
N ILE A 37 -9.79 -6.05 0.05
CA ILE A 37 -8.89 -5.95 -1.11
C ILE A 37 -9.60 -5.35 -2.33
N ALA A 38 -10.90 -5.60 -2.50
CA ALA A 38 -11.66 -5.09 -3.64
C ALA A 38 -12.01 -3.60 -3.55
N HIS A 39 -12.12 -3.02 -2.35
CA HIS A 39 -12.73 -1.69 -2.19
C HIS A 39 -11.88 -0.68 -1.40
N TYR A 40 -10.73 -1.08 -0.87
CA TYR A 40 -9.97 -0.16 -0.03
C TYR A 40 -9.17 0.85 -0.87
N PRO A 41 -9.27 2.17 -0.62
CA PRO A 41 -8.68 3.22 -1.48
C PRO A 41 -7.18 3.11 -1.72
N SER A 42 -6.42 2.48 -0.83
CA SER A 42 -4.98 2.30 -1.05
C SER A 42 -4.67 1.31 -2.18
N ILE A 43 -5.58 0.40 -2.51
CA ILE A 43 -5.45 -0.49 -3.68
C ILE A 43 -5.58 0.34 -4.96
N ASP A 44 -6.58 1.25 -5.03
CA ASP A 44 -6.74 2.14 -6.18
C ASP A 44 -5.52 3.04 -6.35
N ALA A 45 -4.96 3.56 -5.24
CA ALA A 45 -3.74 4.36 -5.27
C ALA A 45 -2.52 3.55 -5.76
N ALA A 46 -2.37 2.30 -5.32
CA ALA A 46 -1.30 1.42 -5.76
C ALA A 46 -1.49 1.00 -7.24
N GLN A 47 -2.73 0.75 -7.67
CA GLN A 47 -3.04 0.48 -9.08
C GLN A 47 -2.72 1.70 -9.97
N ALA A 48 -3.06 2.91 -9.53
CA ALA A 48 -2.70 4.13 -10.24
C ALA A 48 -1.17 4.31 -10.33
N ALA A 49 -0.40 3.86 -9.33
CA ALA A 49 1.06 3.86 -9.38
C ALA A 49 1.60 2.87 -10.43
N VAL A 50 0.97 1.69 -10.59
CA VAL A 50 1.27 0.74 -11.67
C VAL A 50 0.98 1.36 -13.04
N ASP A 51 -0.17 2.02 -13.21
CA ASP A 51 -0.53 2.69 -14.46
C ASP A 51 0.44 3.84 -14.80
N ALA A 52 0.86 4.60 -13.79
CA ALA A 52 1.90 5.62 -13.95
C ALA A 52 3.25 5.03 -14.36
N ALA A 53 3.66 3.89 -13.79
CA ALA A 53 4.87 3.20 -14.18
C ALA A 53 4.78 2.65 -15.61
N ARG A 54 3.63 2.11 -16.01
CA ARG A 54 3.35 1.71 -17.38
C ARG A 54 3.45 2.89 -18.36
N ALA A 55 2.89 4.05 -17.99
CA ALA A 55 2.99 5.26 -18.80
C ALA A 55 4.46 5.72 -18.95
N ARG A 56 5.29 5.60 -17.91
CA ARG A 56 6.74 5.87 -17.99
C ARG A 56 7.44 4.93 -18.97
N THR A 57 7.04 3.65 -19.03
CA THR A 57 7.55 2.69 -20.02
C THR A 57 7.18 3.11 -21.44
N VAL A 58 5.96 3.61 -21.67
CA VAL A 58 5.55 4.16 -22.97
C VAL A 58 6.37 5.40 -23.31
N GLN A 59 6.59 6.32 -22.36
CA GLN A 59 7.43 7.51 -22.55
C GLN A 59 8.89 7.14 -22.89
N ALA A 60 9.46 6.17 -22.19
CA ALA A 60 10.81 5.71 -22.48
C ALA A 60 10.90 5.10 -23.90
N ASN A 61 9.94 4.28 -24.31
CA ASN A 61 9.88 3.70 -25.65
C ASN A 61 9.67 4.78 -26.74
N ALA A 62 8.98 5.89 -26.44
CA ALA A 62 8.80 6.98 -27.39
C ALA A 62 10.12 7.58 -27.89
N SER A 63 11.20 7.49 -27.09
CA SER A 63 12.54 7.92 -27.49
C SER A 63 13.11 7.11 -28.68
N ARG A 64 12.54 5.94 -28.98
CA ARG A 64 12.89 5.09 -30.13
C ARG A 64 12.07 5.40 -31.38
N LEU A 65 11.04 6.25 -31.26
CA LEU A 65 10.14 6.59 -32.35
C LEU A 65 10.46 7.96 -32.93
N PRO A 66 10.07 8.25 -34.20
CA PRO A 66 10.20 9.58 -34.76
C PRO A 66 9.46 10.60 -33.90
N GLN A 67 10.15 11.71 -33.60
CA GLN A 67 9.55 12.88 -32.96
C GLN A 67 9.23 13.91 -34.04
N VAL A 68 7.97 14.28 -34.15
CA VAL A 68 7.50 15.29 -35.14
C VAL A 68 7.07 16.53 -34.39
N THR A 69 7.68 17.66 -34.71
CA THR A 69 7.38 18.97 -34.11
C THR A 69 7.07 19.99 -35.19
N GLY A 70 6.03 20.79 -34.97
CA GLY A 70 5.73 21.99 -35.78
C GLY A 70 6.18 23.24 -35.02
N GLN A 71 6.85 24.14 -35.70
CA GLN A 71 7.30 25.42 -35.16
C GLN A 71 6.81 26.56 -36.04
N GLY A 72 6.39 27.66 -35.42
CA GLY A 72 6.12 28.92 -36.08
C GLY A 72 6.85 30.03 -35.34
N ALA A 73 7.62 30.80 -36.02
CA ALA A 73 8.36 31.93 -35.49
C ALA A 73 8.06 33.22 -36.28
N TYR A 74 7.96 34.33 -35.57
CA TYR A 74 7.93 35.66 -36.11
C TYR A 74 8.96 36.51 -35.39
N ALA A 75 9.79 37.20 -36.12
CA ALA A 75 10.81 38.09 -35.56
C ALA A 75 10.78 39.47 -36.20
N TYR A 76 10.85 40.50 -35.36
CA TYR A 76 11.07 41.87 -35.79
C TYR A 76 12.51 42.25 -35.43
N THR A 77 13.30 42.64 -36.45
CA THR A 77 14.70 43.06 -36.28
C THR A 77 14.83 44.54 -36.56
N SER A 78 15.11 45.32 -35.53
CA SER A 78 15.19 46.78 -35.63
C SER A 78 16.43 47.27 -36.43
N MET A 79 17.55 46.51 -36.33
CA MET A 79 18.76 46.75 -37.14
C MET A 79 19.02 45.53 -38.02
N ARG A 80 18.99 45.68 -39.33
CA ARG A 80 19.24 44.61 -40.27
C ARG A 80 20.76 44.52 -40.59
N PRO A 81 21.38 43.36 -40.46
CA PRO A 81 22.73 43.17 -40.98
C PRO A 81 22.77 43.39 -42.47
N TYR A 82 23.83 43.99 -42.96
CA TYR A 82 24.03 44.25 -44.41
C TYR A 82 25.49 44.04 -44.81
N VAL A 83 25.69 43.60 -46.01
CA VAL A 83 27.01 43.53 -46.63
C VAL A 83 27.10 44.68 -47.64
N ALA A 84 28.05 45.59 -47.43
CA ALA A 84 28.34 46.68 -48.38
C ALA A 84 29.16 46.11 -49.54
N ILE A 85 28.64 46.27 -50.75
CA ILE A 85 29.36 45.90 -51.99
C ILE A 85 29.83 47.16 -52.67
N SER A 86 31.11 47.28 -52.89
CA SER A 86 31.72 48.38 -53.62
C SER A 86 32.36 47.81 -54.90
N ILE A 87 31.78 48.15 -56.07
CA ILE A 87 32.34 47.76 -57.35
C ILE A 87 32.90 49.04 -58.01
N PRO A 88 34.20 49.06 -58.46
CA PRO A 88 34.76 50.22 -59.11
C PRO A 88 33.89 50.67 -60.30
N GLY A 89 33.44 51.93 -60.28
CA GLY A 89 32.59 52.48 -61.35
C GLY A 89 31.08 52.34 -61.17
N MET A 90 30.62 51.75 -60.04
CA MET A 90 29.19 51.63 -59.68
C MET A 90 28.92 52.31 -58.32
N PRO A 91 27.72 52.84 -58.09
CA PRO A 91 27.35 53.34 -56.78
C PRO A 91 27.48 52.21 -55.75
N ALA A 92 27.93 52.53 -54.52
CA ALA A 92 28.01 51.58 -53.43
C ALA A 92 26.60 50.99 -53.17
N GLY A 93 26.49 49.66 -53.25
CA GLY A 93 25.27 48.89 -52.92
C GLY A 93 25.38 48.21 -51.59
N ALA A 94 24.26 47.94 -50.98
CA ALA A 94 24.18 47.12 -49.76
C ALA A 94 23.21 45.97 -50.01
N ILE A 95 23.64 44.75 -49.63
CA ILE A 95 22.74 43.58 -49.60
C ILE A 95 22.41 43.32 -48.12
N TYR A 96 21.14 43.34 -47.84
CA TYR A 96 20.64 42.98 -46.50
C TYR A 96 20.47 41.46 -46.40
N GLU A 97 21.00 40.87 -45.34
CA GLU A 97 20.91 39.40 -45.12
C GLU A 97 19.54 38.95 -44.63
N ASN A 98 18.74 39.89 -44.11
CA ASN A 98 17.41 39.58 -43.56
C ASN A 98 16.45 40.77 -43.74
N VAL A 99 15.15 40.49 -43.66
CA VAL A 99 14.10 41.52 -43.63
C VAL A 99 13.82 41.99 -42.19
N GLN A 100 13.18 43.19 -42.07
CA GLN A 100 12.82 43.74 -40.79
C GLN A 100 11.79 42.89 -40.02
N ASN A 101 10.82 42.33 -40.77
CA ASN A 101 9.83 41.38 -40.26
C ASN A 101 10.11 40.06 -40.99
N SER A 102 10.39 39.01 -40.21
CA SER A 102 10.61 37.67 -40.75
C SER A 102 9.68 36.66 -40.07
N TYR A 103 9.23 35.68 -40.81
CA TYR A 103 8.49 34.58 -40.30
C TYR A 103 8.98 33.24 -40.86
N GLU A 104 8.87 32.23 -40.07
CA GLU A 104 9.20 30.86 -40.41
C GLU A 104 8.10 29.92 -39.87
N VAL A 105 7.64 29.01 -40.71
CA VAL A 105 6.79 27.91 -40.28
C VAL A 105 7.38 26.62 -40.81
N ASN A 106 7.73 25.70 -39.90
CA ASN A 106 8.32 24.42 -40.27
C ASN A 106 7.74 23.23 -39.54
N ILE A 107 7.88 22.07 -40.14
CA ILE A 107 7.67 20.75 -39.51
C ILE A 107 8.98 20.00 -39.57
N THR A 108 9.42 19.52 -38.41
CA THR A 108 10.66 18.74 -38.26
C THR A 108 10.33 17.36 -37.70
N ALA A 109 10.79 16.32 -38.41
CA ALA A 109 10.78 14.95 -37.92
C ALA A 109 12.21 14.53 -37.57
N ARG A 110 12.43 14.11 -36.33
CA ARG A 110 13.73 13.62 -35.83
C ARG A 110 13.61 12.20 -35.35
N GLN A 111 14.51 11.33 -35.77
CA GLN A 111 14.58 9.93 -35.37
C GLN A 111 15.96 9.59 -34.82
N LEU A 112 16.01 9.07 -33.59
CA LEU A 112 17.21 8.43 -33.08
C LEU A 112 17.43 7.12 -33.84
N LEU A 113 18.58 6.99 -34.53
CA LEU A 113 18.95 5.75 -35.21
C LEU A 113 19.68 4.79 -34.27
N THR A 114 20.64 5.30 -33.50
CA THR A 114 21.36 4.57 -32.46
C THR A 114 22.08 5.51 -31.50
N ASP A 115 22.13 5.13 -30.24
CA ASP A 115 23.00 5.70 -29.20
C ASP A 115 23.83 4.59 -28.52
N PHE A 116 24.03 3.49 -29.25
CA PHE A 116 24.79 2.33 -28.84
C PHE A 116 24.25 1.70 -27.53
N GLY A 117 22.91 1.68 -27.42
CA GLY A 117 22.18 0.99 -26.39
C GLY A 117 21.96 1.76 -25.09
N ARG A 118 22.18 3.07 -25.06
CA ARG A 118 21.84 3.92 -23.91
C ARG A 118 20.31 3.98 -23.72
N THR A 119 19.58 4.31 -24.79
CA THR A 119 18.11 4.34 -24.77
C THR A 119 17.53 2.98 -24.44
N ASP A 120 18.14 1.88 -24.90
CA ASP A 120 17.69 0.53 -24.54
C ASP A 120 17.74 0.30 -23.03
N LYS A 121 18.83 0.73 -22.36
CA LYS A 121 18.95 0.61 -20.91
C LYS A 121 17.97 1.49 -20.14
N LEU A 122 17.63 2.67 -20.67
CA LEU A 122 16.60 3.53 -20.08
C LEU A 122 15.19 2.91 -20.21
N VAL A 123 14.91 2.24 -21.33
CA VAL A 123 13.65 1.50 -21.52
C VAL A 123 13.60 0.29 -20.59
N ASP A 124 14.69 -0.47 -20.48
CA ASP A 124 14.76 -1.62 -19.56
C ASP A 124 14.58 -1.17 -18.09
N MET A 125 15.17 -0.04 -17.71
CA MET A 125 14.98 0.59 -16.41
C MET A 125 13.50 0.95 -16.14
N ALA A 126 12.82 1.54 -17.15
CA ALA A 126 11.40 1.86 -17.01
C ALA A 126 10.53 0.61 -16.87
N ARG A 127 10.86 -0.48 -17.59
CA ARG A 127 10.18 -1.78 -17.46
C ARG A 127 10.41 -2.42 -16.10
N SER A 128 11.65 -2.41 -15.60
CA SER A 128 11.96 -2.89 -14.24
C SER A 128 11.18 -2.10 -13.20
N GLY A 129 11.09 -0.77 -13.34
CA GLY A 129 10.26 0.08 -12.49
C GLY A 129 8.76 -0.23 -12.57
N GLN A 130 8.25 -0.70 -13.70
CA GLN A 130 6.87 -1.17 -13.83
C GLN A 130 6.66 -2.49 -13.07
N ILE A 131 7.59 -3.43 -13.13
CA ILE A 131 7.54 -4.68 -12.35
C ILE A 131 7.56 -4.37 -10.85
N ALA A 132 8.48 -3.52 -10.40
CA ALA A 132 8.55 -3.08 -9.01
C ALA A 132 7.24 -2.44 -8.52
N ALA A 133 6.53 -1.68 -9.37
CA ALA A 133 5.23 -1.13 -9.03
C ALA A 133 4.13 -2.21 -8.91
N GLN A 134 4.18 -3.26 -9.70
CA GLN A 134 3.27 -4.41 -9.61
C GLN A 134 3.50 -5.19 -8.30
N ASP A 135 4.75 -5.45 -7.95
CA ASP A 135 5.09 -6.14 -6.71
C ASP A 135 4.77 -5.27 -5.47
N ALA A 136 4.87 -3.94 -5.58
CA ALA A 136 4.41 -3.02 -4.55
C ALA A 136 2.87 -3.04 -4.38
N LEU A 137 2.10 -3.23 -5.46
CA LEU A 137 0.65 -3.45 -5.36
C LEU A 137 0.34 -4.75 -4.60
N GLU A 138 1.05 -5.84 -4.88
CA GLU A 138 0.89 -7.09 -4.13
C GLU A 138 1.27 -6.93 -2.65
N GLN A 139 2.30 -6.16 -2.34
CA GLN A 139 2.65 -5.81 -0.97
C GLN A 139 1.49 -5.12 -0.24
N VAL A 140 0.82 -4.14 -0.88
CA VAL A 140 -0.35 -3.45 -0.32
C VAL A 140 -1.51 -4.43 -0.10
N ARG A 141 -1.77 -5.34 -1.04
CA ARG A 141 -2.81 -6.38 -0.90
C ARG A 141 -2.54 -7.30 0.29
N HIS A 142 -1.31 -7.80 0.43
CA HIS A 142 -0.91 -8.63 1.56
C HIS A 142 -1.11 -7.89 2.88
N GLN A 143 -0.63 -6.65 2.98
CA GLN A 143 -0.74 -5.84 4.19
C GLN A 143 -2.21 -5.62 4.59
N LEU A 144 -3.07 -5.27 3.63
CA LEU A 144 -4.51 -5.07 3.88
C LEU A 144 -5.20 -6.37 4.26
N GLY A 145 -4.85 -7.49 3.64
CA GLY A 145 -5.38 -8.79 4.00
C GLY A 145 -5.08 -9.15 5.46
N TYR A 146 -3.84 -8.94 5.93
CA TYR A 146 -3.51 -9.14 7.35
C TYR A 146 -4.21 -8.16 8.28
N GLN A 147 -4.37 -6.92 7.87
CA GLN A 147 -5.14 -5.95 8.65
C GLN A 147 -6.62 -6.35 8.76
N ALA A 148 -7.19 -6.91 7.69
CA ALA A 148 -8.55 -7.47 7.70
C ALA A 148 -8.66 -8.64 8.68
N VAL A 149 -7.69 -9.58 8.67
CA VAL A 149 -7.61 -10.70 9.63
C VAL A 149 -7.59 -10.19 11.06
N GLN A 150 -6.70 -9.27 11.40
CA GLN A 150 -6.58 -8.71 12.74
C GLN A 150 -7.89 -8.01 13.19
N SER A 151 -8.49 -7.24 12.29
CA SER A 151 -9.73 -6.53 12.60
C SER A 151 -10.91 -7.48 12.77
N PHE A 152 -11.02 -8.51 11.93
CA PHE A 152 -12.06 -9.54 12.01
C PHE A 152 -12.00 -10.30 13.36
N TYR A 153 -10.84 -10.84 13.71
CA TYR A 153 -10.68 -11.55 14.97
C TYR A 153 -10.77 -10.64 16.20
N GLY A 154 -10.37 -9.36 16.05
CA GLY A 154 -10.57 -8.36 17.10
C GLY A 154 -12.06 -8.09 17.39
N VAL A 155 -12.91 -8.02 16.36
CA VAL A 155 -14.37 -7.93 16.56
C VAL A 155 -14.90 -9.21 17.20
N LEU A 156 -14.44 -10.38 16.76
CA LEU A 156 -14.87 -11.66 17.32
C LEU A 156 -14.51 -11.80 18.81
N LEU A 157 -13.29 -11.39 19.18
CA LEU A 157 -12.85 -11.36 20.59
C LEU A 157 -13.75 -10.49 21.45
N LEU A 158 -14.02 -9.26 21.02
CA LEU A 158 -14.83 -8.32 21.80
C LEU A 158 -16.30 -8.74 21.88
N ARG A 159 -16.88 -9.36 20.84
CA ARG A 159 -18.24 -9.92 20.88
C ARG A 159 -18.35 -11.04 21.93
N ASN A 160 -17.37 -11.96 21.95
CA ASN A 160 -17.34 -13.00 22.95
C ASN A 160 -17.09 -12.44 24.36
N SER A 161 -16.25 -11.42 24.51
CA SER A 161 -16.04 -10.74 25.79
C SER A 161 -17.29 -10.04 26.31
N VAL A 162 -18.09 -9.42 25.44
CA VAL A 162 -19.40 -8.86 25.79
C VAL A 162 -20.37 -9.96 26.23
N ALA A 163 -20.34 -11.14 25.59
CA ALA A 163 -21.18 -12.28 26.01
C ALA A 163 -20.80 -12.75 27.42
N VAL A 164 -19.51 -12.94 27.70
CA VAL A 164 -19.00 -13.29 29.04
C VAL A 164 -19.38 -12.24 30.09
N ALA A 165 -19.25 -10.95 29.79
CA ALA A 165 -19.64 -9.88 30.72
C ALA A 165 -21.13 -9.85 31.01
N ARG A 166 -22.01 -10.19 30.04
CA ARG A 166 -23.44 -10.31 30.24
C ARG A 166 -23.80 -11.52 31.13
N GLU A 167 -23.12 -12.65 30.94
CA GLU A 167 -23.30 -13.83 31.80
C GLU A 167 -22.85 -13.55 33.25
N GLU A 168 -21.75 -12.81 33.44
CA GLU A 168 -21.32 -12.37 34.76
C GLU A 168 -22.36 -11.49 35.45
N ILE A 169 -22.94 -10.51 34.74
CA ILE A 169 -23.99 -9.66 35.28
C ILE A 169 -25.21 -10.49 35.69
N ALA A 170 -25.67 -11.43 34.85
CA ALA A 170 -26.79 -12.31 35.18
C ALA A 170 -26.52 -13.17 36.43
N ALA A 171 -25.30 -13.69 36.55
CA ALA A 171 -24.89 -14.45 37.74
C ALA A 171 -24.87 -13.58 39.03
N LEU A 172 -24.38 -12.35 38.94
CA LEU A 172 -24.30 -11.39 40.04
C LEU A 172 -25.71 -10.88 40.44
N GLU A 173 -26.61 -10.68 39.48
CA GLU A 173 -28.04 -10.34 39.78
C GLU A 173 -28.73 -11.43 40.54
N GLU A 174 -28.52 -12.71 40.17
CA GLU A 174 -29.06 -13.83 40.93
C GLU A 174 -28.42 -13.98 42.32
N ALA A 175 -27.07 -13.76 42.41
CA ALA A 175 -26.37 -13.77 43.70
C ALA A 175 -26.92 -12.65 44.63
N LEU A 176 -27.18 -11.46 44.09
CA LEU A 176 -27.76 -10.34 44.85
C LEU A 176 -29.14 -10.68 45.35
N ARG A 177 -29.99 -11.25 44.50
CA ARG A 177 -31.37 -11.71 44.88
C ARG A 177 -31.35 -12.74 46.01
N ILE A 178 -30.35 -13.65 46.00
CA ILE A 178 -30.19 -14.66 47.06
C ILE A 178 -29.69 -13.99 48.34
N ALA A 179 -28.70 -13.08 48.25
CA ALA A 179 -28.17 -12.37 49.41
C ALA A 179 -29.23 -11.51 50.09
N GLU A 180 -30.09 -10.81 49.34
CA GLU A 180 -31.22 -10.03 49.88
C GLU A 180 -32.25 -10.89 50.59
N LYS A 181 -32.61 -12.06 50.02
CA LYS A 181 -33.52 -13.04 50.68
C LYS A 181 -32.94 -13.59 51.96
N LYS A 182 -31.65 -13.97 51.96
CA LYS A 182 -30.96 -14.45 53.15
C LYS A 182 -30.83 -13.38 54.24
N PHE A 183 -30.60 -12.12 53.85
CA PHE A 183 -30.55 -10.97 54.77
C PHE A 183 -31.93 -10.73 55.44
N SER A 184 -33.04 -10.74 54.65
CA SER A 184 -34.36 -10.59 55.18
C SER A 184 -34.79 -11.75 56.12
N ALA A 185 -34.21 -12.93 55.90
CA ALA A 185 -34.38 -14.10 56.81
C ALA A 185 -33.39 -14.11 57.99
N GLY A 186 -32.52 -13.10 58.12
CA GLY A 186 -31.54 -13.02 59.22
C GLY A 186 -30.32 -13.95 59.08
N SER A 187 -30.15 -14.62 57.92
CA SER A 187 -29.08 -15.60 57.66
C SER A 187 -27.94 -15.06 56.81
N ALA A 188 -27.95 -13.78 56.43
CA ALA A 188 -26.86 -13.05 55.79
C ALA A 188 -26.71 -11.66 56.39
N THR A 189 -25.54 -11.02 56.17
CA THR A 189 -25.24 -9.70 56.69
C THR A 189 -25.57 -8.62 55.66
N LYS A 190 -25.77 -7.37 56.12
CA LYS A 190 -25.88 -6.22 55.24
C LYS A 190 -24.61 -6.03 54.37
N PHE A 191 -23.45 -6.43 54.88
CA PHE A 191 -22.16 -6.42 54.18
C PHE A 191 -22.22 -7.33 52.95
N ASP A 192 -22.77 -8.53 53.03
CA ASP A 192 -22.92 -9.46 51.88
C ASP A 192 -23.75 -8.83 50.74
N VAL A 193 -24.87 -8.17 51.10
CA VAL A 193 -25.69 -7.48 50.08
C VAL A 193 -24.93 -6.33 49.44
N LEU A 194 -24.32 -5.46 50.24
CA LEU A 194 -23.58 -4.31 49.71
C LEU A 194 -22.37 -4.71 48.85
N THR A 195 -21.64 -5.73 49.26
CA THR A 195 -20.46 -6.25 48.49
C THR A 195 -20.94 -6.80 47.14
N THR A 196 -22.04 -7.54 47.10
CA THR A 196 -22.59 -8.05 45.85
C THR A 196 -23.11 -6.93 44.95
N GLN A 197 -23.73 -5.87 45.51
CA GLN A 197 -24.14 -4.68 44.76
C GLN A 197 -22.97 -3.95 44.14
N VAL A 198 -21.85 -3.79 44.88
CA VAL A 198 -20.62 -3.17 44.37
C VAL A 198 -20.04 -3.99 43.21
N ARG A 199 -19.97 -5.32 43.34
CA ARG A 199 -19.48 -6.20 42.24
C ARG A 199 -20.39 -6.10 41.02
N LEU A 200 -21.70 -6.11 41.17
CA LEU A 200 -22.66 -5.94 40.08
C LEU A 200 -22.48 -4.59 39.37
N SER A 201 -22.29 -3.52 40.12
CA SER A 201 -22.04 -2.19 39.55
C SER A 201 -20.74 -2.15 38.75
N ASN A 202 -19.67 -2.77 39.25
CA ASN A 202 -18.41 -2.87 38.53
C ASN A 202 -18.52 -3.73 37.26
N ALA A 203 -19.24 -4.85 37.29
CA ALA A 203 -19.51 -5.68 36.12
C ALA A 203 -20.30 -4.92 35.04
N ARG A 204 -21.29 -4.11 35.45
CA ARG A 204 -22.02 -3.23 34.49
C ARG A 204 -21.15 -2.16 33.86
N ASN A 205 -20.24 -1.53 34.65
CA ASN A 205 -19.26 -0.59 34.10
C ASN A 205 -18.33 -1.30 33.09
N HIS A 206 -17.82 -2.49 33.45
CA HIS A 206 -16.96 -3.28 32.54
C HIS A 206 -17.67 -3.67 31.24
N LEU A 207 -18.97 -4.05 31.31
CA LEU A 207 -19.77 -4.29 30.10
C LEU A 207 -19.86 -3.03 29.23
N THR A 208 -20.09 -1.86 29.84
CA THR A 208 -20.17 -0.58 29.12
C THR A 208 -18.86 -0.29 28.37
N ASP A 209 -17.72 -0.45 29.02
CA ASP A 209 -16.40 -0.23 28.42
C ASP A 209 -16.08 -1.23 27.31
N THR A 210 -16.42 -2.50 27.53
CA THR A 210 -16.23 -3.56 26.53
C THR A 210 -17.14 -3.36 25.32
N ALA A 211 -18.41 -2.97 25.52
CA ALA A 211 -19.34 -2.66 24.44
C ALA A 211 -18.89 -1.45 23.61
N ALA A 212 -18.37 -0.40 24.27
CA ALA A 212 -17.80 0.75 23.58
C ALA A 212 -16.54 0.38 22.77
N SER A 213 -15.72 -0.54 23.29
CA SER A 213 -14.56 -1.06 22.59
C SER A 213 -14.95 -1.90 21.37
N LEU A 214 -16.01 -2.73 21.50
CA LEU A 214 -16.60 -3.47 20.38
C LEU A 214 -17.09 -2.54 19.27
N GLU A 215 -17.83 -1.49 19.62
CA GLU A 215 -18.33 -0.52 18.64
C GLU A 215 -17.18 0.15 17.87
N LYS A 216 -16.11 0.55 18.57
CA LYS A 216 -14.91 1.12 17.94
C LYS A 216 -14.23 0.13 16.99
N GLN A 217 -14.11 -1.12 17.40
CA GLN A 217 -13.50 -2.17 16.56
C GLN A 217 -14.37 -2.49 15.35
N GLU A 218 -15.70 -2.56 15.52
CA GLU A 218 -16.64 -2.72 14.40
C GLU A 218 -16.58 -1.54 13.42
N ASN A 219 -16.45 -0.31 13.92
CA ASN A 219 -16.28 0.87 13.08
C ASN A 219 -14.95 0.81 12.29
N GLY A 220 -13.88 0.33 12.89
CA GLY A 220 -12.61 0.08 12.21
C GLY A 220 -12.75 -0.95 11.08
N LEU A 221 -13.47 -2.05 11.33
CA LEU A 221 -13.73 -3.06 10.29
C LEU A 221 -14.66 -2.53 9.18
N ARG A 222 -15.69 -1.74 9.52
CA ARG A 222 -16.55 -1.06 8.52
C ARG A 222 -15.71 -0.11 7.64
N GLN A 223 -14.79 0.62 8.23
CA GLN A 223 -13.87 1.49 7.48
C GLN A 223 -13.01 0.69 6.50
N LEU A 224 -12.43 -0.44 6.92
CA LEU A 224 -11.66 -1.31 6.04
C LEU A 224 -12.51 -1.88 4.89
N LEU A 225 -13.77 -2.20 5.16
CA LEU A 225 -14.72 -2.68 4.14
C LEU A 225 -15.26 -1.56 3.22
N GLY A 226 -14.91 -0.30 3.48
CA GLY A 226 -15.48 0.84 2.75
C GLY A 226 -16.97 1.07 3.06
N TRP A 227 -17.46 0.56 4.20
CA TRP A 227 -18.86 0.68 4.60
C TRP A 227 -19.09 1.95 5.43
N GLY A 228 -20.29 2.54 5.30
CA GLY A 228 -20.73 3.65 6.17
C GLY A 228 -20.90 3.22 7.63
N LEU A 229 -20.65 4.17 8.54
CA LEU A 229 -20.87 4.01 9.97
C LEU A 229 -22.29 3.62 10.24
N GLY A 230 -22.86 2.82 10.82
CA GLY A 230 -24.27 2.47 11.04
C GLY A 230 -24.81 1.36 10.15
N ARG A 231 -24.03 0.89 9.18
CA ARG A 231 -24.38 -0.33 8.46
C ARG A 231 -24.25 -1.53 9.41
N PRO A 232 -25.24 -2.41 9.53
CA PRO A 232 -25.15 -3.62 10.33
C PRO A 232 -23.95 -4.46 9.90
N LEU A 233 -23.14 -4.89 10.85
CA LEU A 233 -22.00 -5.76 10.63
C LEU A 233 -22.26 -7.09 11.32
N GLU A 234 -22.51 -8.11 10.57
CA GLU A 234 -22.59 -9.47 11.05
C GLU A 234 -21.38 -10.25 10.59
N ILE A 235 -20.67 -10.89 11.51
CA ILE A 235 -19.53 -11.75 11.20
C ILE A 235 -19.78 -13.13 11.78
N ALA A 236 -19.36 -14.16 11.05
CA ALA A 236 -19.39 -15.55 11.47
C ALA A 236 -17.99 -16.15 11.38
N GLY A 237 -17.52 -16.69 12.48
CA GLY A 237 -16.22 -17.37 12.55
C GLY A 237 -15.95 -17.88 13.97
N GLU A 238 -14.98 -18.75 14.07
CA GLU A 238 -14.44 -19.26 15.32
C GLU A 238 -12.94 -19.02 15.37
N PHE A 239 -12.36 -19.07 16.57
CA PHE A 239 -10.90 -19.01 16.73
C PHE A 239 -10.28 -20.35 16.32
N ASP A 240 -10.05 -20.54 15.00
CA ASP A 240 -9.37 -21.71 14.47
C ASP A 240 -7.89 -21.39 14.22
N ALA A 241 -7.04 -21.79 15.17
CA ALA A 241 -5.59 -21.58 15.08
C ALA A 241 -4.92 -22.74 14.34
N LYS A 242 -5.23 -22.91 13.05
CA LYS A 242 -4.46 -23.84 12.21
C LYS A 242 -3.07 -23.27 11.98
N ALA A 243 -2.10 -23.82 12.70
CA ALA A 243 -0.72 -23.44 12.48
C ALA A 243 -0.25 -23.95 11.12
N PRO A 244 0.48 -23.14 10.33
CA PRO A 244 1.13 -23.65 9.15
C PRO A 244 2.08 -24.78 9.55
N ALA A 245 1.99 -25.91 8.85
CA ALA A 245 2.86 -27.08 9.06
C ALA A 245 4.25 -26.89 8.39
N ILE A 246 4.75 -25.66 8.36
CA ILE A 246 6.00 -25.28 7.73
C ILE A 246 7.08 -25.24 8.83
N PRO A 247 8.24 -25.90 8.67
CA PRO A 247 9.37 -25.75 9.58
C PRO A 247 9.96 -24.33 9.50
N GLU A 248 10.50 -23.82 10.60
CA GLU A 248 11.07 -22.46 10.66
C GLU A 248 12.10 -22.18 9.55
N SER A 249 13.02 -23.12 9.32
CA SER A 249 14.04 -23.02 8.26
C SER A 249 13.45 -22.91 6.85
N ALA A 250 12.35 -23.61 6.58
CA ALA A 250 11.63 -23.50 5.31
C ALA A 250 10.86 -22.17 5.22
N ALA A 251 10.27 -21.72 6.32
CA ALA A 251 9.59 -20.42 6.38
C ALA A 251 10.53 -19.23 6.12
N ILE A 252 11.79 -19.28 6.60
CA ILE A 252 12.83 -18.29 6.26
C ILE A 252 13.08 -18.30 4.75
N SER A 253 13.33 -19.47 4.17
CA SER A 253 13.60 -19.61 2.73
C SER A 253 12.42 -19.12 1.88
N ASP A 254 11.20 -19.49 2.26
CA ASP A 254 9.97 -19.08 1.59
C ASP A 254 9.74 -17.58 1.73
N GLY A 255 9.97 -17.00 2.90
CA GLY A 255 9.87 -15.56 3.15
C GLY A 255 10.82 -14.76 2.26
N LEU A 256 12.07 -15.17 2.17
CA LEU A 256 13.07 -14.51 1.33
C LEU A 256 12.76 -14.65 -0.18
N LEU A 257 12.06 -15.71 -0.61
CA LEU A 257 11.71 -15.91 -2.01
C LEU A 257 10.40 -15.25 -2.41
N ASN A 258 9.38 -15.33 -1.55
CA ASN A 258 7.99 -15.06 -1.92
C ASN A 258 7.44 -13.73 -1.40
N ARG A 259 8.04 -13.14 -0.36
CA ARG A 259 7.54 -11.87 0.19
C ARG A 259 7.60 -10.75 -0.84
N PRO A 260 6.48 -10.02 -1.05
CA PRO A 260 6.44 -8.92 -2.01
C PRO A 260 7.49 -7.85 -1.72
N GLU A 261 7.78 -7.55 -0.45
CA GLU A 261 8.80 -6.58 -0.04
C GLU A 261 10.19 -6.94 -0.57
N MET A 262 10.55 -8.22 -0.53
CA MET A 262 11.83 -8.71 -1.03
C MET A 262 11.89 -8.64 -2.57
N LYS A 263 10.79 -8.94 -3.26
CA LYS A 263 10.68 -8.77 -4.72
C LYS A 263 10.89 -7.31 -5.11
N VAL A 264 10.20 -6.38 -4.44
CA VAL A 264 10.37 -4.93 -4.64
C VAL A 264 11.82 -4.48 -4.39
N ALA A 265 12.49 -5.00 -3.36
CA ALA A 265 13.89 -4.67 -3.08
C ALA A 265 14.82 -5.14 -4.21
N ARG A 266 14.65 -6.36 -4.73
CA ARG A 266 15.40 -6.90 -5.86
C ARG A 266 15.17 -6.13 -7.16
N ASP A 267 13.92 -5.76 -7.44
CA ASP A 267 13.58 -4.96 -8.62
C ASP A 267 14.19 -3.56 -8.55
N ASN A 268 14.24 -2.97 -7.34
CA ASN A 268 14.91 -1.70 -7.11
C ASN A 268 16.43 -1.80 -7.32
N GLU A 269 17.05 -2.91 -6.89
CA GLU A 269 18.46 -3.17 -7.17
C GLU A 269 18.70 -3.33 -8.68
N GLN A 270 17.87 -4.10 -9.37
CA GLN A 270 17.95 -4.26 -10.83
C GLN A 270 17.78 -2.93 -11.56
N THR A 271 16.84 -2.09 -11.14
CA THR A 271 16.63 -0.74 -11.69
C THR A 271 17.87 0.13 -11.49
N ALA A 272 18.51 0.06 -10.31
CA ALA A 272 19.74 0.78 -10.02
C ALA A 272 20.92 0.30 -10.91
N ARG A 273 21.05 -1.00 -11.15
CA ARG A 273 22.03 -1.58 -12.08
C ARG A 273 21.81 -1.09 -13.52
N LEU A 274 20.57 -1.09 -13.99
CA LEU A 274 20.23 -0.60 -15.33
C LEU A 274 20.52 0.90 -15.47
N ARG A 275 20.32 1.69 -14.39
CA ARG A 275 20.72 3.11 -14.35
C ARG A 275 22.25 3.26 -14.48
N LEU A 276 23.02 2.42 -13.80
CA LEU A 276 24.49 2.41 -13.94
C LEU A 276 24.90 2.06 -15.37
N ASP A 277 24.29 1.03 -15.94
CA ASP A 277 24.52 0.61 -17.33
C ASP A 277 24.22 1.73 -18.35
N ALA A 278 23.14 2.51 -18.10
CA ALA A 278 22.81 3.66 -18.93
C ALA A 278 23.83 4.80 -18.78
N ALA A 279 24.29 5.07 -17.54
CA ALA A 279 25.31 6.07 -17.24
C ALA A 279 26.69 5.70 -17.86
N ASP A 280 27.04 4.42 -17.88
CA ASP A 280 28.24 3.91 -18.53
C ASP A 280 28.28 4.19 -20.04
N ARG A 281 27.08 4.33 -20.65
CA ARG A 281 26.93 4.65 -22.06
C ARG A 281 26.83 6.14 -22.35
N GLY A 282 26.97 7.00 -21.35
CA GLY A 282 26.79 8.45 -21.45
C GLY A 282 27.80 9.19 -22.38
N ASN A 283 28.97 8.59 -22.70
CA ASN A 283 29.96 9.10 -23.65
C ASN A 283 29.89 8.40 -25.02
N ARG A 284 28.91 7.52 -25.26
CA ARG A 284 28.82 6.87 -26.58
C ARG A 284 28.27 7.82 -27.62
N PRO A 285 28.70 7.68 -28.90
CA PRO A 285 28.16 8.49 -29.99
C PRO A 285 26.62 8.33 -30.11
N THR A 286 25.99 9.37 -30.63
CA THR A 286 24.57 9.38 -30.98
C THR A 286 24.40 9.66 -32.45
N LEU A 287 23.71 8.78 -33.16
CA LEU A 287 23.37 8.93 -34.58
C LEU A 287 21.87 9.18 -34.69
N ALA A 288 21.49 10.29 -35.31
CA ALA A 288 20.10 10.67 -35.54
C ALA A 288 19.88 11.09 -37.00
N ALA A 289 18.71 10.75 -37.55
CA ALA A 289 18.22 11.29 -38.80
C ALA A 289 17.24 12.43 -38.52
N GLN A 290 17.21 13.43 -39.38
CA GLN A 290 16.32 14.56 -39.33
C GLN A 290 15.79 14.90 -40.70
N VAL A 291 14.50 15.18 -40.80
CA VAL A 291 13.87 15.76 -42.00
C VAL A 291 13.09 16.99 -41.55
N ALA A 292 13.36 18.14 -42.19
CA ALA A 292 12.65 19.38 -41.90
C ALA A 292 12.13 19.97 -43.22
N GLY A 293 10.89 20.44 -43.20
CA GLY A 293 10.34 21.16 -44.34
C GLY A 293 9.46 22.31 -43.83
N GLY A 294 9.52 23.43 -44.55
CA GLY A 294 8.82 24.62 -44.10
C GLY A 294 8.77 25.70 -45.16
N VAL A 295 8.24 26.84 -44.73
CA VAL A 295 8.19 28.08 -45.49
C VAL A 295 8.81 29.17 -44.62
N GLU A 296 9.74 29.93 -45.21
CA GLU A 296 10.38 31.07 -44.58
C GLU A 296 10.45 32.26 -45.52
N ASP A 297 10.50 33.45 -45.00
CA ASP A 297 10.82 34.67 -45.72
C ASP A 297 12.14 35.26 -45.29
N GLY A 298 12.65 36.25 -45.98
CA GLY A 298 13.85 36.96 -45.60
C GLY A 298 15.15 36.32 -46.05
N VAL A 299 15.11 35.37 -47.01
CA VAL A 299 16.29 34.67 -47.53
C VAL A 299 16.80 35.28 -48.85
N VAL A 300 18.12 35.51 -48.95
CA VAL A 300 18.81 35.99 -50.18
C VAL A 300 18.61 34.99 -51.31
N PRO A 301 18.39 35.42 -52.60
CA PRO A 301 18.51 36.78 -53.12
C PRO A 301 17.23 37.61 -53.08
N ASN A 302 16.06 37.01 -52.78
CA ASN A 302 14.80 37.74 -52.77
C ASN A 302 14.14 37.71 -51.38
N LEU A 303 14.44 38.74 -50.59
CA LEU A 303 14.12 38.80 -49.16
C LEU A 303 12.61 38.91 -48.82
N TYR A 304 11.79 39.19 -49.85
CA TYR A 304 10.33 39.41 -49.67
C TYR A 304 9.46 38.26 -50.17
N ASP A 305 10.09 37.22 -50.76
CA ASP A 305 9.39 36.06 -51.26
C ASP A 305 9.40 34.93 -50.24
N ASN A 306 8.22 34.34 -50.08
CA ASN A 306 8.08 33.11 -49.29
C ASN A 306 8.75 31.96 -50.02
N ARG A 307 9.64 31.26 -49.34
CA ARG A 307 10.34 30.11 -49.90
C ARG A 307 10.03 28.85 -49.13
N GLY A 308 9.59 27.84 -49.86
CA GLY A 308 9.52 26.48 -49.33
C GLY A 308 10.91 25.84 -49.36
N TYR A 309 11.24 25.12 -48.28
CA TYR A 309 12.45 24.32 -48.23
C TYR A 309 12.18 22.90 -47.71
N LEU A 310 13.04 21.98 -48.08
CA LEU A 310 13.08 20.62 -47.55
C LEU A 310 14.57 20.28 -47.25
N THR A 311 14.84 19.92 -46.02
CA THR A 311 16.19 19.50 -45.60
C THR A 311 16.09 18.10 -45.02
N ALA A 312 16.98 17.21 -45.47
CA ALA A 312 17.14 15.89 -44.90
C ALA A 312 18.62 15.64 -44.59
N GLY A 313 18.89 15.06 -43.44
CA GLY A 313 20.26 14.83 -43.02
C GLY A 313 20.36 13.77 -41.91
N VAL A 314 21.60 13.34 -41.74
CA VAL A 314 21.99 12.45 -40.62
C VAL A 314 23.09 13.16 -39.85
N SER A 315 22.92 13.21 -38.51
CA SER A 315 23.89 13.79 -37.59
C SER A 315 24.52 12.73 -36.71
N LEU A 316 25.83 12.75 -36.64
CA LEU A 316 26.64 11.96 -35.69
C LEU A 316 27.21 12.92 -34.66
N GLU A 317 26.80 12.75 -33.40
CA GLU A 317 27.34 13.48 -32.26
C GLU A 317 28.26 12.55 -31.45
N VAL A 318 29.54 12.95 -31.30
CA VAL A 318 30.52 12.19 -30.51
C VAL A 318 31.00 13.06 -29.35
N PRO A 319 30.59 12.74 -28.09
CA PRO A 319 31.08 13.51 -26.94
C PRO A 319 32.58 13.26 -26.69
N ILE A 320 33.43 14.23 -27.01
CA ILE A 320 34.91 14.12 -26.82
C ILE A 320 35.28 14.47 -25.38
N PHE A 321 34.69 15.53 -24.84
CA PHE A 321 34.91 15.98 -23.47
C PHE A 321 33.64 16.52 -22.84
N THR A 322 33.21 15.91 -21.75
CA THR A 322 31.95 16.24 -21.05
C THR A 322 32.17 16.94 -19.70
N GLY A 323 33.34 17.50 -19.44
CA GLY A 323 33.65 18.21 -18.18
C GLY A 323 33.48 17.32 -16.92
N LYS A 324 33.78 16.03 -17.03
CA LYS A 324 33.58 15.00 -15.97
C LYS A 324 32.11 14.69 -15.63
N ARG A 325 31.09 15.24 -16.34
CA ARG A 325 29.66 14.99 -16.09
C ARG A 325 29.36 13.50 -16.08
N VAL A 326 29.71 12.76 -17.12
CA VAL A 326 29.45 11.31 -17.22
C VAL A 326 30.17 10.52 -16.13
N ARG A 327 31.37 10.94 -15.72
CA ARG A 327 32.08 10.34 -14.57
C ARG A 327 31.25 10.53 -13.27
N GLY A 328 30.70 11.72 -13.07
CA GLY A 328 29.82 12.02 -11.93
C GLY A 328 28.55 11.17 -11.94
N GLU A 329 27.88 11.09 -13.11
CA GLU A 329 26.68 10.25 -13.29
C GLU A 329 26.94 8.76 -12.98
N ARG A 330 28.09 8.22 -13.41
CA ARG A 330 28.53 6.84 -13.09
C ARG A 330 28.78 6.65 -11.59
N MET A 331 29.45 7.60 -10.95
CA MET A 331 29.71 7.53 -9.50
C MET A 331 28.41 7.59 -8.70
N GLU A 332 27.48 8.46 -9.09
CA GLU A 332 26.13 8.55 -8.50
C GLU A 332 25.36 7.24 -8.67
N ALA A 333 25.26 6.72 -9.90
CA ALA A 333 24.57 5.49 -10.19
C ALA A 333 25.20 4.28 -9.46
N GLY A 334 26.55 4.21 -9.41
CA GLY A 334 27.26 3.18 -8.65
C GLY A 334 27.02 3.26 -7.13
N ALA A 335 26.87 4.47 -6.58
CA ALA A 335 26.45 4.65 -5.20
C ALA A 335 24.99 4.19 -4.99
N GLY A 336 24.12 4.44 -5.98
CA GLY A 336 22.73 3.95 -5.99
C GLY A 336 22.65 2.43 -5.92
N VAL A 337 23.48 1.70 -6.70
CA VAL A 337 23.54 0.23 -6.64
C VAL A 337 23.96 -0.24 -5.25
N ARG A 338 25.02 0.34 -4.66
CA ARG A 338 25.44 -0.03 -3.30
C ARG A 338 24.36 0.24 -2.25
N SER A 339 23.62 1.34 -2.40
CA SER A 339 22.50 1.66 -1.52
C SER A 339 21.36 0.64 -1.63
N ALA A 340 21.00 0.24 -2.87
CA ALA A 340 19.96 -0.78 -3.09
C ALA A 340 20.38 -2.14 -2.52
N GLN A 341 21.62 -2.56 -2.73
CA GLN A 341 22.19 -3.79 -2.14
C GLN A 341 22.23 -3.78 -0.61
N ALA A 342 22.50 -2.61 -0.01
CA ALA A 342 22.49 -2.50 1.45
C ALA A 342 21.07 -2.65 2.00
N ARG A 343 20.07 -2.06 1.33
CA ARG A 343 18.64 -2.22 1.71
C ARG A 343 18.13 -3.63 1.53
N GLU A 344 18.56 -4.33 0.47
CA GLU A 344 18.20 -5.73 0.26
C GLU A 344 18.73 -6.61 1.39
N ARG A 345 20.01 -6.42 1.81
CA ARG A 345 20.59 -7.14 2.94
C ARG A 345 19.91 -6.82 4.27
N GLU A 346 19.60 -5.54 4.52
CA GLU A 346 18.85 -5.12 5.70
C GLU A 346 17.49 -5.81 5.78
N LEU A 347 16.80 -5.93 4.63
CA LEU A 347 15.52 -6.62 4.56
C LEU A 347 15.64 -8.13 4.74
N ASP A 348 16.71 -8.75 4.21
CA ASP A 348 17.03 -10.17 4.40
C ASP A 348 17.19 -10.50 5.89
N GLU A 349 18.00 -9.69 6.62
CA GLU A 349 18.17 -9.82 8.05
C GLU A 349 16.87 -9.58 8.83
N ALA A 350 16.08 -8.57 8.43
CA ALA A 350 14.81 -8.26 9.06
C ALA A 350 13.79 -9.39 8.87
N ILE A 351 13.66 -9.97 7.67
CA ILE A 351 12.76 -11.09 7.40
C ILE A 351 13.19 -12.32 8.21
N THR A 352 14.48 -12.62 8.26
CA THR A 352 15.00 -13.74 9.03
C THR A 352 14.65 -13.60 10.53
N THR A 353 14.81 -12.41 11.07
CA THR A 353 14.46 -12.11 12.48
C THR A 353 12.94 -12.18 12.68
N GLU A 354 12.15 -11.58 11.78
CA GLU A 354 10.67 -11.60 11.87
C GLU A 354 10.13 -13.03 11.87
N VAL A 355 10.69 -13.93 11.06
CA VAL A 355 10.30 -15.34 11.07
C VAL A 355 10.62 -16.00 12.41
N ALA A 356 11.83 -15.83 12.92
CA ALA A 356 12.23 -16.41 14.20
C ALA A 356 11.35 -15.91 15.37
N ASP A 357 11.08 -14.61 15.39
CA ASP A 357 10.21 -14.00 16.40
C ASP A 357 8.77 -14.53 16.27
N ALA A 358 8.23 -14.67 15.05
CA ALA A 358 6.90 -15.20 14.83
C ALA A 358 6.74 -16.65 15.32
N TYR A 359 7.77 -17.50 15.13
CA TYR A 359 7.78 -18.86 15.68
C TYR A 359 7.87 -18.89 17.20
N SER A 360 8.66 -18.01 17.80
CA SER A 360 8.76 -17.85 19.25
C SER A 360 7.41 -17.41 19.83
N ASP A 361 6.77 -16.42 19.21
CA ASP A 361 5.46 -15.92 19.63
C ASP A 361 4.37 -16.99 19.49
N LEU A 362 4.38 -17.78 18.40
CA LEU A 362 3.44 -18.88 18.22
C LEU A 362 3.60 -19.96 19.29
N SER A 363 4.85 -20.31 19.61
CA SER A 363 5.16 -21.28 20.67
C SER A 363 4.66 -20.80 22.03
N ALA A 364 4.93 -19.53 22.36
CA ALA A 364 4.46 -18.91 23.60
C ALA A 364 2.92 -18.80 23.64
N ALA A 365 2.27 -18.43 22.52
CA ALA A 365 0.81 -18.34 22.46
C ALA A 365 0.14 -19.72 22.65
N ARG A 366 0.69 -20.78 22.08
CA ARG A 366 0.20 -22.15 22.29
C ARG A 366 0.34 -22.60 23.73
N SER A 367 1.48 -22.29 24.38
CA SER A 367 1.68 -22.59 25.80
C SER A 367 0.68 -21.84 26.69
N ARG A 368 0.46 -20.54 26.39
CA ARG A 368 -0.57 -19.74 27.10
C ARG A 368 -1.99 -20.30 26.90
N LEU A 369 -2.32 -20.75 25.69
CA LEU A 369 -3.62 -21.34 25.41
C LEU A 369 -3.85 -22.63 26.22
N SER A 370 -2.87 -23.55 26.23
CA SER A 370 -2.93 -24.79 27.02
C SER A 370 -3.07 -24.51 28.53
N SER A 371 -2.34 -23.51 29.03
CA SER A 371 -2.45 -23.08 30.44
C SER A 371 -3.82 -22.46 30.74
N ALA A 372 -4.35 -21.66 29.81
CA ALA A 372 -5.67 -21.01 29.97
C ALA A 372 -6.81 -22.03 29.94
N ASP A 373 -6.75 -23.07 29.09
CA ASP A 373 -7.72 -24.15 29.08
C ASP A 373 -7.73 -24.87 30.44
N THR A 374 -6.54 -25.25 30.98
CA THR A 374 -6.43 -25.87 32.31
C THR A 374 -6.97 -24.96 33.42
N LEU A 375 -6.72 -23.65 33.32
CA LEU A 375 -7.21 -22.67 34.30
C LEU A 375 -8.75 -22.60 34.32
N VAL A 376 -9.39 -22.65 33.14
CA VAL A 376 -10.86 -22.66 33.06
C VAL A 376 -11.45 -23.94 33.67
N ASP A 377 -10.85 -25.11 33.42
CA ASP A 377 -11.29 -26.38 33.99
C ASP A 377 -11.20 -26.35 35.53
N GLN A 378 -10.07 -25.88 36.06
CA GLN A 378 -9.87 -25.76 37.54
C GLN A 378 -10.82 -24.72 38.14
N ALA A 379 -11.01 -23.56 37.51
CA ALA A 379 -11.93 -22.55 38.02
C ALA A 379 -13.40 -23.00 37.98
N THR A 380 -13.77 -23.79 36.99
CA THR A 380 -15.11 -24.36 36.86
C THR A 380 -15.39 -25.35 38.01
N GLU A 381 -14.42 -26.24 38.28
CA GLU A 381 -14.55 -27.20 39.41
C GLU A 381 -14.55 -26.44 40.76
N ALA A 382 -13.67 -25.43 40.93
CA ALA A 382 -13.66 -24.63 42.15
C ALA A 382 -14.98 -23.91 42.38
N LEU A 383 -15.62 -23.34 41.34
CA LEU A 383 -16.93 -22.71 41.46
C LEU A 383 -18.00 -23.71 41.83
N SER A 384 -18.03 -24.90 41.21
CA SER A 384 -18.99 -25.97 41.54
C SER A 384 -18.90 -26.38 43.03
N LEU A 385 -17.69 -26.56 43.55
CA LEU A 385 -17.44 -26.84 44.93
C LEU A 385 -17.86 -25.67 45.86
N ALA A 386 -17.57 -24.46 45.49
CA ALA A 386 -17.97 -23.26 46.25
C ALA A 386 -19.48 -23.12 46.30
N GLN A 387 -20.21 -23.34 45.20
CA GLN A 387 -21.66 -23.31 45.14
C GLN A 387 -22.27 -24.34 46.12
N SER A 388 -21.77 -25.58 46.11
CA SER A 388 -22.25 -26.66 47.00
C SER A 388 -21.97 -26.30 48.48
N ARG A 389 -20.79 -25.82 48.82
CA ARG A 389 -20.42 -25.43 50.18
C ARG A 389 -21.23 -24.21 50.67
N TYR A 390 -21.47 -23.23 49.83
CA TYR A 390 -22.28 -22.06 50.15
C TYR A 390 -23.74 -22.42 50.38
N ALA A 391 -24.29 -23.34 49.59
CA ALA A 391 -25.63 -23.86 49.83
C ALA A 391 -25.79 -24.55 51.21
N ASN A 392 -24.75 -25.24 51.68
CA ASN A 392 -24.68 -25.89 52.97
C ASN A 392 -24.23 -24.96 54.12
N GLY A 393 -23.98 -23.66 53.88
CA GLY A 393 -23.58 -22.69 54.88
C GLY A 393 -22.13 -22.84 55.39
N VAL A 394 -21.26 -23.57 54.65
CA VAL A 394 -19.90 -23.88 55.06
C VAL A 394 -18.92 -22.75 54.67
N ILE A 395 -19.24 -21.99 53.63
CA ILE A 395 -18.40 -20.86 53.17
C ILE A 395 -19.21 -19.56 53.12
N THR A 396 -18.49 -18.46 53.12
CA THR A 396 -19.06 -17.10 53.04
C THR A 396 -19.52 -16.73 51.62
N ASN A 397 -20.38 -15.73 51.53
CA ASN A 397 -20.79 -15.15 50.24
C ASN A 397 -19.57 -14.59 49.49
N PHE A 398 -18.57 -14.04 50.21
CA PHE A 398 -17.35 -13.50 49.61
C PHE A 398 -16.55 -14.59 48.86
N GLU A 399 -16.39 -15.79 49.48
CA GLU A 399 -15.67 -16.91 48.84
C GLU A 399 -16.39 -17.44 47.62
N LEU A 400 -17.74 -17.48 47.60
CA LEU A 400 -18.52 -17.84 46.42
C LEU A 400 -18.30 -16.82 45.31
N LEU A 401 -18.42 -15.50 45.59
CA LEU A 401 -18.23 -14.43 44.63
C LEU A 401 -16.79 -14.40 44.10
N ASP A 402 -15.79 -14.78 44.93
CA ASP A 402 -14.40 -14.90 44.50
C ASP A 402 -14.18 -16.03 43.49
N ALA A 403 -14.78 -17.20 43.76
CA ALA A 403 -14.76 -18.34 42.84
C ALA A 403 -15.44 -17.97 41.47
N GLN A 404 -16.58 -17.24 41.50
CA GLN A 404 -17.22 -16.73 40.28
C GLN A 404 -16.32 -15.78 39.50
N SER A 405 -15.69 -14.82 40.18
CA SER A 405 -14.75 -13.87 39.56
C SER A 405 -13.53 -14.58 38.95
N SER A 406 -13.01 -15.61 39.61
CA SER A 406 -11.90 -16.43 39.15
C SER A 406 -12.25 -17.17 37.86
N LEU A 407 -13.44 -17.77 37.76
CA LEU A 407 -13.93 -18.42 36.52
C LEU A 407 -14.03 -17.39 35.37
N ARG A 408 -14.66 -16.23 35.61
CA ARG A 408 -14.78 -15.19 34.57
C ARG A 408 -13.42 -14.69 34.08
N SER A 409 -12.47 -14.48 35.00
CA SER A 409 -11.10 -14.12 34.63
C SER A 409 -10.41 -15.22 33.79
N ALA A 410 -10.61 -16.50 34.15
CA ALA A 410 -10.08 -17.62 33.39
C ALA A 410 -10.70 -17.70 31.96
N GLU A 411 -12.01 -17.51 31.81
CA GLU A 411 -12.70 -17.50 30.52
C GLU A 411 -12.22 -16.36 29.61
N LEU A 412 -12.06 -15.15 30.15
CA LEU A 412 -11.51 -14.02 29.40
C LEU A 412 -10.06 -14.26 29.00
N SER A 413 -9.24 -14.84 29.90
CA SER A 413 -7.86 -15.22 29.60
C SER A 413 -7.78 -16.27 28.50
N ARG A 414 -8.70 -17.26 28.48
CA ARG A 414 -8.80 -18.26 27.41
C ARG A 414 -9.20 -17.63 26.07
N LEU A 415 -10.15 -16.71 26.06
CA LEU A 415 -10.54 -15.98 24.86
C LEU A 415 -9.36 -15.19 24.30
N GLN A 416 -8.63 -14.48 25.14
CA GLN A 416 -7.43 -13.75 24.75
C GLN A 416 -6.35 -14.69 24.22
N ALA A 417 -6.09 -15.81 24.89
CA ALA A 417 -5.10 -16.79 24.44
C ALA A 417 -5.45 -17.43 23.08
N ARG A 418 -6.74 -17.68 22.82
CA ARG A 418 -7.22 -18.16 21.51
C ARG A 418 -6.98 -17.12 20.43
N TYR A 419 -7.33 -15.87 20.68
CA TYR A 419 -7.07 -14.76 19.77
C TYR A 419 -5.57 -14.62 19.48
N ASP A 420 -4.73 -14.59 20.51
CA ASP A 420 -3.28 -14.48 20.37
C ASP A 420 -2.70 -15.65 19.56
N CYS A 421 -3.20 -16.86 19.77
CA CYS A 421 -2.74 -18.04 19.04
C CYS A 421 -3.10 -17.97 17.55
N VAL A 422 -4.30 -17.49 17.20
CA VAL A 422 -4.70 -17.27 15.82
C VAL A 422 -3.82 -16.19 15.17
N LEU A 423 -3.61 -15.05 15.82
CA LEU A 423 -2.77 -13.98 15.27
C LEU A 423 -1.32 -14.40 15.11
N ALA A 424 -0.76 -15.12 16.08
CA ALA A 424 0.60 -15.66 15.98
C ALA A 424 0.74 -16.67 14.83
N SER A 425 -0.28 -17.51 14.60
CA SER A 425 -0.34 -18.42 13.45
C SER A 425 -0.33 -17.66 12.12
N GLN A 426 -1.14 -16.60 12.03
CA GLN A 426 -1.18 -15.75 10.83
C GLN A 426 0.11 -14.95 10.65
N ALA A 427 0.77 -14.52 11.75
CA ALA A 427 2.06 -13.86 11.69
C ALA A 427 3.15 -14.76 11.10
N VAL A 428 3.17 -16.05 11.45
CA VAL A 428 4.07 -17.04 10.82
C VAL A 428 3.77 -17.18 9.32
N ALA A 429 2.50 -17.29 8.91
CA ALA A 429 2.13 -17.36 7.51
C ALA A 429 2.60 -16.12 6.73
N ARG A 430 2.38 -14.93 7.29
CA ARG A 430 2.87 -13.67 6.73
C ARG A 430 4.39 -13.66 6.61
N ALA A 431 5.11 -14.01 7.68
CA ALA A 431 6.57 -14.02 7.70
C ALA A 431 7.15 -14.97 6.65
N ALA A 432 6.47 -16.10 6.38
CA ALA A 432 6.80 -17.03 5.31
C ALA A 432 6.38 -16.55 3.89
N GLY A 433 5.80 -15.37 3.77
CA GLY A 433 5.35 -14.84 2.46
C GLY A 433 4.08 -15.50 1.89
N VAL A 434 3.33 -16.22 2.73
CA VAL A 434 2.03 -16.79 2.34
C VAL A 434 0.99 -15.69 2.39
N ALA A 435 0.18 -15.54 1.34
CA ALA A 435 -0.93 -14.60 1.34
C ALA A 435 -1.92 -14.94 2.48
N PRO A 436 -2.58 -13.95 3.10
CA PRO A 436 -3.58 -14.23 4.12
C PRO A 436 -4.66 -15.15 3.55
N GLN A 437 -4.80 -16.32 4.17
CA GLN A 437 -5.78 -17.32 3.77
C GLN A 437 -6.94 -17.32 4.75
N PRO A 438 -8.14 -17.66 4.24
CA PRO A 438 -9.33 -17.81 5.03
C PRO A 438 -9.24 -18.94 6.05
#